data_513dd2a57decfff702fbf967caef9ce8
#
_entry.id   513dd2a57decfff702fbf967caef9ce8
#
_cell.length_a   1.000
_cell.length_b   1.000
_cell.length_c   1.000
_cell.angle_alpha   90.00
_cell.angle_beta   90.00
_cell.angle_gamma   90.00
#
_symmetry.space_group_name_H-M   'P 1'
#
loop_
_entity.id
_entity.type
_entity.pdbx_description
1 polymer ?
#
loop_
_entity_poly.entity_id
_entity_poly.type
_entity_poly.pdbx_seq_one_letter_code
_entity_poly.pdbx_strand_id
1 'polypeptide(L)'
;FTESGTTLNGEGKVSTCIDYLKELGVTTVQLNPFYDFQSVNEAGDDTQFNWGYDPQNYNVPEGSYSSNPYDGKVRIKECKEMIKALHDAGISVVMDVVYNHTYSTDSCFQHTVPNYYYRMKTTGAFSDGSGCGNEGATERAMYRQYVIDSLKYWVNEYHVDGFRFDLMGLMDVETMNMAREALDQIDPRITMWGEGWAGGGCHH
;
A
#
# COMPACT_ATOMS: atom_id res chain seq x y z
N PHE A 1 5.05 -6.62 -15.74
CA PHE A 1 4.23 -7.53 -14.93
C PHE A 1 2.94 -7.97 -15.67
N THR A 2 2.31 -7.09 -16.42
CA THR A 2 1.06 -7.39 -17.17
C THR A 2 1.28 -7.61 -18.66
N GLU A 3 2.49 -7.82 -19.11
CA GLU A 3 2.80 -8.20 -20.49
C GLU A 3 2.31 -9.62 -20.80
N SER A 4 1.85 -9.85 -22.04
CA SER A 4 1.45 -11.15 -22.55
C SER A 4 2.46 -11.67 -23.58
N GLY A 5 2.50 -12.99 -23.79
CA GLY A 5 3.43 -13.63 -24.73
C GLY A 5 4.88 -13.71 -24.24
N THR A 6 5.13 -13.37 -22.97
CA THR A 6 6.45 -13.47 -22.36
C THR A 6 6.69 -14.86 -21.78
N THR A 7 7.93 -15.33 -21.83
CA THR A 7 8.32 -16.63 -21.28
C THR A 7 9.63 -16.54 -20.51
N LEU A 8 9.82 -17.47 -19.57
CA LEU A 8 11.06 -17.54 -18.79
C LEU A 8 12.27 -17.63 -19.74
N ASN A 9 13.20 -16.73 -19.56
CA ASN A 9 14.41 -16.57 -20.41
C ASN A 9 14.13 -16.43 -21.92
N GLY A 10 12.90 -16.12 -22.33
CA GLY A 10 12.54 -16.04 -23.74
C GLY A 10 12.51 -17.39 -24.49
N GLU A 11 12.49 -18.52 -23.76
CA GLU A 11 12.61 -19.87 -24.35
C GLU A 11 11.30 -20.42 -24.94
N GLY A 12 10.18 -19.73 -24.76
CA GLY A 12 8.88 -20.15 -25.29
C GLY A 12 8.26 -21.37 -24.57
N LYS A 13 8.76 -21.76 -23.38
CA LYS A 13 8.33 -22.99 -22.69
C LYS A 13 7.47 -22.74 -21.46
N VAL A 14 7.80 -21.73 -20.68
CA VAL A 14 7.13 -21.41 -19.42
C VAL A 14 6.66 -19.97 -19.49
N SER A 15 5.36 -19.77 -19.43
CA SER A 15 4.76 -18.43 -19.42
C SER A 15 5.19 -17.62 -18.19
N THR A 16 5.26 -16.31 -18.35
CA THR A 16 5.54 -15.35 -17.29
C THR A 16 4.49 -14.26 -17.29
N CYS A 17 4.55 -13.36 -16.31
CA CYS A 17 3.67 -12.22 -16.21
C CYS A 17 2.18 -12.62 -16.20
N ILE A 18 1.33 -11.89 -16.93
CA ILE A 18 -0.12 -12.10 -16.89
C ILE A 18 -0.56 -13.48 -17.41
N ASP A 19 0.15 -14.03 -18.39
CA ASP A 19 -0.19 -15.33 -18.94
C ASP A 19 0.04 -16.46 -17.93
N TYR A 20 1.09 -16.36 -17.13
CA TYR A 20 1.29 -17.30 -16.01
C TYR A 20 0.18 -17.19 -14.95
N LEU A 21 -0.28 -15.98 -14.61
CA LEU A 21 -1.38 -15.82 -13.67
C LEU A 21 -2.69 -16.44 -14.18
N LYS A 22 -2.96 -16.32 -15.49
CA LYS A 22 -4.11 -16.96 -16.14
C LYS A 22 -4.00 -18.48 -16.12
N GLU A 23 -2.83 -19.04 -16.43
CA GLU A 23 -2.57 -20.49 -16.39
C GLU A 23 -2.69 -21.03 -14.97
N LEU A 24 -2.22 -20.27 -13.97
CA LEU A 24 -2.36 -20.63 -12.56
C LEU A 24 -3.83 -20.62 -12.09
N GLY A 25 -4.69 -19.89 -12.79
CA GLY A 25 -6.13 -19.85 -12.51
C GLY A 25 -6.50 -19.01 -11.28
N VAL A 26 -5.64 -18.09 -10.87
CA VAL A 26 -5.95 -17.17 -9.75
C VAL A 26 -6.98 -16.13 -10.18
N THR A 27 -7.86 -15.76 -9.26
CA THR A 27 -8.89 -14.74 -9.48
C THR A 27 -8.57 -13.43 -8.77
N THR A 28 -7.56 -13.43 -7.92
CA THR A 28 -7.13 -12.25 -7.15
C THR A 28 -5.62 -12.29 -6.96
N VAL A 29 -4.98 -11.14 -7.10
CA VAL A 29 -3.58 -10.95 -6.73
C VAL A 29 -3.48 -9.92 -5.61
N GLN A 30 -2.71 -10.23 -4.60
CA GLN A 30 -2.29 -9.26 -3.60
C GLN A 30 -0.89 -8.79 -3.97
N LEU A 31 -0.74 -7.49 -4.18
CA LEU A 31 0.54 -6.86 -4.49
C LEU A 31 1.12 -6.23 -3.23
N ASN A 32 2.42 -6.43 -3.01
CA ASN A 32 3.16 -5.67 -2.01
C ASN A 32 2.93 -4.17 -2.18
N PRO A 33 3.18 -3.35 -1.15
CA PRO A 33 2.94 -1.92 -1.24
C PRO A 33 3.57 -1.31 -2.50
N PHE A 34 2.76 -0.64 -3.29
CA PHE A 34 3.18 0.01 -4.54
C PHE A 34 2.89 1.51 -4.58
N TYR A 35 2.56 2.11 -3.44
CA TYR A 35 2.68 3.54 -3.26
C TYR A 35 4.12 3.90 -2.90
N ASP A 36 4.45 5.18 -2.98
CA ASP A 36 5.79 5.72 -2.84
C ASP A 36 6.46 5.33 -1.51
N PHE A 37 7.59 4.66 -1.60
CA PHE A 37 8.43 4.22 -0.49
C PHE A 37 9.86 4.77 -0.62
N GLN A 38 10.59 4.90 0.49
CA GLN A 38 11.80 5.73 0.58
C GLN A 38 13.07 5.06 0.07
N SER A 39 13.29 3.79 0.38
CA SER A 39 14.63 3.19 0.30
C SER A 39 15.02 2.69 -1.10
N VAL A 40 14.65 3.41 -2.13
CA VAL A 40 15.12 3.22 -3.50
C VAL A 40 15.45 4.57 -4.15
N ASN A 41 16.37 4.56 -5.10
CA ASN A 41 16.52 5.67 -6.04
C ASN A 41 15.59 5.40 -7.22
N GLU A 42 14.46 6.11 -7.31
CA GLU A 42 13.47 5.90 -8.38
C GLU A 42 14.05 5.98 -9.81
N ALA A 43 15.10 6.77 -9.98
CA ALA A 43 15.81 6.91 -11.26
C ALA A 43 17.05 6.01 -11.37
N GLY A 44 17.21 5.08 -10.43
CA GLY A 44 18.32 4.12 -10.41
C GLY A 44 18.13 2.97 -11.40
N ASP A 45 19.01 2.01 -11.29
CA ASP A 45 18.95 0.78 -12.09
C ASP A 45 18.04 -0.29 -11.46
N ASP A 46 17.77 -1.35 -12.20
CA ASP A 46 16.88 -2.45 -11.82
C ASP A 46 17.48 -3.38 -10.75
N THR A 47 18.66 -3.07 -10.22
CA THR A 47 19.32 -3.91 -9.19
C THR A 47 18.81 -3.60 -7.78
N GLN A 48 18.11 -2.50 -7.60
CA GLN A 48 17.52 -2.13 -6.33
C GLN A 48 16.28 -2.97 -6.04
N PHE A 49 16.19 -3.48 -4.83
CA PHE A 49 15.06 -4.28 -4.38
C PHE A 49 14.50 -3.73 -3.07
N ASN A 50 13.19 -3.45 -3.06
CA ASN A 50 12.45 -3.03 -1.88
C ASN A 50 11.07 -3.70 -1.87
N TRP A 51 10.63 -4.17 -0.71
CA TRP A 51 9.31 -4.76 -0.55
C TRP A 51 8.19 -3.72 -0.41
N GLY A 52 8.54 -2.45 -0.20
CA GLY A 52 7.59 -1.35 -0.08
C GLY A 52 7.08 -1.07 1.33
N TYR A 53 7.67 -1.69 2.37
CA TYR A 53 7.23 -1.50 3.76
C TYR A 53 7.93 -0.34 4.49
N ASP A 54 8.43 0.63 3.76
CA ASP A 54 8.99 1.88 4.26
C ASP A 54 8.31 3.10 3.61
N PRO A 55 7.00 3.32 3.90
CA PRO A 55 6.15 4.27 3.20
C PRO A 55 6.59 5.72 3.42
N GLN A 56 6.57 6.49 2.34
CA GLN A 56 6.84 7.93 2.34
C GLN A 56 5.60 8.75 1.97
N ASN A 57 4.96 8.45 0.83
CA ASN A 57 3.78 9.14 0.36
C ASN A 57 2.67 8.13 -0.01
N TYR A 58 1.64 8.02 0.82
CA TYR A 58 0.59 7.00 0.71
C TYR A 58 -0.33 7.12 -0.51
N ASN A 59 -0.44 8.29 -1.12
CA ASN A 59 -1.41 8.56 -2.20
C ASN A 59 -0.74 8.79 -3.55
N VAL A 60 0.47 8.27 -3.73
CA VAL A 60 1.26 8.38 -4.96
C VAL A 60 1.80 6.99 -5.32
N PRO A 61 1.65 6.51 -6.57
CA PRO A 61 2.31 5.29 -7.00
C PRO A 61 3.84 5.39 -6.93
N GLU A 62 4.50 4.28 -6.63
CA GLU A 62 5.96 4.19 -6.56
C GLU A 62 6.62 4.51 -7.90
N GLY A 63 7.62 5.37 -7.88
CA GLY A 63 8.29 5.85 -9.09
C GLY A 63 9.32 4.89 -9.67
N SER A 64 9.92 4.02 -8.87
CA SER A 64 10.88 3.02 -9.38
C SER A 64 10.25 2.00 -10.31
N TYR A 65 8.93 1.84 -10.27
CA TYR A 65 8.18 0.99 -11.23
C TYR A 65 7.80 1.73 -12.50
N SER A 66 8.04 3.04 -12.59
CA SER A 66 7.67 3.86 -13.74
C SER A 66 8.75 3.82 -14.83
N SER A 67 8.31 3.79 -16.08
CA SER A 67 9.22 3.94 -17.22
C SER A 67 9.86 5.35 -17.32
N ASN A 68 9.29 6.34 -16.60
CA ASN A 68 9.85 7.68 -16.45
C ASN A 68 9.57 8.23 -15.05
N PRO A 69 10.48 8.03 -14.09
CA PRO A 69 10.28 8.48 -12.70
C PRO A 69 10.27 10.01 -12.55
N TYR A 70 10.79 10.75 -13.52
CA TYR A 70 10.82 12.21 -13.48
C TYR A 70 9.48 12.88 -13.84
N ASP A 71 8.52 12.14 -14.40
CA ASP A 71 7.18 12.63 -14.68
C ASP A 71 6.12 11.85 -13.89
N GLY A 72 5.59 12.47 -12.86
CA GLY A 72 4.56 11.86 -12.00
C GLY A 72 3.30 11.40 -12.74
N LYS A 73 2.99 11.97 -13.91
CA LYS A 73 1.86 11.52 -14.73
C LYS A 73 2.10 10.11 -15.32
N VAL A 74 3.36 9.78 -15.60
CA VAL A 74 3.72 8.47 -16.18
C VAL A 74 3.45 7.38 -15.15
N ARG A 75 3.94 7.50 -13.90
CA ARG A 75 3.68 6.52 -12.84
C ARG A 75 2.19 6.32 -12.57
N ILE A 76 1.40 7.40 -12.57
CA ILE A 76 -0.05 7.34 -12.37
C ILE A 76 -0.71 6.55 -13.51
N LYS A 77 -0.38 6.88 -14.76
CA LYS A 77 -0.92 6.22 -15.94
C LYS A 77 -0.57 4.72 -15.95
N GLU A 78 0.69 4.39 -15.77
CA GLU A 78 1.17 3.00 -15.81
C GLU A 78 0.60 2.14 -14.67
N CYS A 79 0.44 2.70 -13.47
CA CYS A 79 -0.23 2.03 -12.36
C CYS A 79 -1.70 1.72 -12.71
N LYS A 80 -2.44 2.67 -13.29
CA LYS A 80 -3.82 2.47 -13.74
C LYS A 80 -3.89 1.44 -14.90
N GLU A 81 -2.92 1.45 -15.81
CA GLU A 81 -2.84 0.47 -16.90
C GLU A 81 -2.56 -0.95 -16.38
N MET A 82 -1.72 -1.09 -15.37
CA MET A 82 -1.45 -2.38 -14.70
C MET A 82 -2.73 -2.96 -14.10
N ILE A 83 -3.46 -2.17 -13.32
CA ILE A 83 -4.71 -2.62 -12.68
C ILE A 83 -5.76 -2.96 -13.74
N LYS A 84 -5.89 -2.11 -14.76
CA LYS A 84 -6.80 -2.38 -15.88
C LYS A 84 -6.47 -3.69 -16.59
N ALA A 85 -5.21 -3.97 -16.86
CA ALA A 85 -4.81 -5.22 -17.53
C ALA A 85 -5.14 -6.46 -16.70
N LEU A 86 -5.00 -6.40 -15.37
CA LEU A 86 -5.42 -7.46 -14.46
C LEU A 86 -6.94 -7.64 -14.50
N HIS A 87 -7.72 -6.55 -14.45
CA HIS A 87 -9.17 -6.59 -14.56
C HIS A 87 -9.63 -7.16 -15.92
N ASP A 88 -9.00 -6.76 -17.01
CA ASP A 88 -9.29 -7.31 -18.36
C ASP A 88 -9.03 -8.84 -18.42
N ALA A 89 -8.15 -9.35 -17.57
CA ALA A 89 -7.88 -10.78 -17.41
C ALA A 89 -8.80 -11.46 -16.39
N GLY A 90 -9.75 -10.75 -15.79
CA GLY A 90 -10.64 -11.26 -14.75
C GLY A 90 -9.99 -11.47 -13.39
N ILE A 91 -8.90 -10.74 -13.11
CA ILE A 91 -8.12 -10.84 -11.87
C ILE A 91 -8.32 -9.57 -11.04
N SER A 92 -8.84 -9.72 -9.83
CA SER A 92 -8.97 -8.63 -8.86
C SER A 92 -7.62 -8.26 -8.25
N VAL A 93 -7.48 -6.99 -7.85
CA VAL A 93 -6.25 -6.43 -7.29
C VAL A 93 -6.47 -6.03 -5.84
N VAL A 94 -5.68 -6.61 -4.94
CA VAL A 94 -5.61 -6.24 -3.54
C VAL A 94 -4.30 -5.51 -3.29
N MET A 95 -4.39 -4.35 -2.67
CA MET A 95 -3.25 -3.52 -2.31
C MET A 95 -2.83 -3.78 -0.87
N ASP A 96 -1.56 -4.09 -0.66
CA ASP A 96 -0.96 -4.11 0.67
C ASP A 96 -0.70 -2.68 1.14
N VAL A 97 -1.19 -2.32 2.33
CA VAL A 97 -1.12 -0.95 2.85
C VAL A 97 -0.49 -0.91 4.24
N VAL A 98 0.38 0.07 4.45
CA VAL A 98 1.24 0.21 5.64
C VAL A 98 0.95 1.53 6.34
N TYR A 99 -0.26 1.67 6.91
CA TYR A 99 -0.63 2.89 7.66
C TYR A 99 -0.16 2.88 9.11
N ASN A 100 0.45 1.78 9.55
CA ASN A 100 0.90 1.62 10.92
C ASN A 100 2.16 2.43 11.26
N HIS A 101 2.99 2.79 10.28
CA HIS A 101 4.19 3.61 10.46
C HIS A 101 4.56 4.36 9.17
N THR A 102 5.47 5.32 9.26
CA THR A 102 6.16 5.95 8.12
C THR A 102 7.63 5.57 8.11
N TYR A 103 8.29 5.70 6.96
CA TYR A 103 9.74 5.46 6.85
C TYR A 103 10.54 6.16 7.96
N SER A 104 10.22 7.41 8.22
CA SER A 104 10.81 8.16 9.32
C SER A 104 9.82 9.17 9.91
N THR A 105 10.14 9.70 11.07
CA THR A 105 9.37 10.80 11.67
C THR A 105 9.64 12.16 11.01
N ASP A 106 10.62 12.26 10.13
CA ASP A 106 10.78 13.40 9.22
C ASP A 106 9.82 13.28 8.03
N SER A 107 8.56 13.53 8.30
CA SER A 107 7.43 13.27 7.41
C SER A 107 6.51 14.48 7.26
N CYS A 108 5.67 14.46 6.21
CA CYS A 108 4.66 15.49 6.02
C CYS A 108 3.70 15.60 7.23
N PHE A 109 3.44 14.50 7.92
CA PHE A 109 2.61 14.50 9.13
C PHE A 109 3.25 15.29 10.27
N GLN A 110 4.54 15.05 10.55
CA GLN A 110 5.24 15.73 11.62
C GLN A 110 5.48 17.20 11.30
N HIS A 111 5.69 17.54 10.04
CA HIS A 111 5.84 18.92 9.60
C HIS A 111 4.53 19.71 9.63
N THR A 112 3.39 19.04 9.43
CA THR A 112 2.07 19.69 9.41
C THR A 112 1.58 19.95 10.84
N VAL A 113 1.53 18.92 11.68
CA VAL A 113 1.11 19.02 13.08
C VAL A 113 2.02 18.15 13.95
N PRO A 114 3.08 18.73 14.53
CA PRO A 114 4.04 18.00 15.34
C PRO A 114 3.39 17.17 16.45
N ASN A 115 3.79 15.90 16.55
CA ASN A 115 3.37 14.93 17.57
C ASN A 115 1.87 14.57 17.57
N TYR A 116 1.14 14.94 16.52
CA TYR A 116 -0.29 14.59 16.43
C TYR A 116 -0.51 13.22 15.77
N TYR A 117 0.14 12.95 14.67
CA TYR A 117 -0.11 11.76 13.86
C TYR A 117 0.62 10.50 14.34
N TYR A 118 1.54 10.65 15.26
CA TYR A 118 2.29 9.54 15.85
C TYR A 118 1.91 9.33 17.32
N ARG A 119 1.93 8.07 17.76
CA ARG A 119 1.81 7.73 19.18
C ARG A 119 3.09 8.13 19.89
N MET A 120 2.92 8.78 21.03
CA MET A 120 4.02 9.30 21.84
C MET A 120 4.04 8.60 23.18
N LYS A 121 5.23 8.26 23.67
CA LYS A 121 5.43 7.81 25.05
C LYS A 121 5.29 9.00 26.03
N THR A 122 5.03 8.71 27.29
CA THR A 122 4.97 9.74 28.34
C THR A 122 6.26 10.53 28.51
N THR A 123 7.37 9.99 28.04
CA THR A 123 8.71 10.65 28.00
C THR A 123 8.86 11.68 26.90
N GLY A 124 7.87 11.80 25.98
CA GLY A 124 7.97 12.62 24.79
C GLY A 124 8.68 11.97 23.59
N ALA A 125 9.12 10.73 23.73
CA ALA A 125 9.68 9.97 22.61
C ALA A 125 8.56 9.32 21.78
N PHE A 126 8.84 9.03 20.51
CA PHE A 126 7.91 8.25 19.67
C PHE A 126 7.74 6.83 20.21
N SER A 127 6.52 6.32 20.17
CA SER A 127 6.24 4.90 20.36
C SER A 127 6.73 4.12 19.15
N ASP A 128 7.06 2.84 19.34
CA ASP A 128 7.69 2.01 18.30
C ASP A 128 7.15 0.56 18.35
N GLY A 129 5.85 0.43 18.32
CA GLY A 129 5.20 -0.90 18.24
C GLY A 129 5.44 -1.57 16.89
N SER A 130 5.70 -0.80 15.85
CA SER A 130 6.04 -1.31 14.52
C SER A 130 7.44 -1.93 14.43
N GLY A 131 8.37 -1.53 15.32
CA GLY A 131 9.79 -1.85 15.21
C GLY A 131 10.52 -1.03 14.14
N CYS A 132 9.86 -0.02 13.56
CA CYS A 132 10.40 0.86 12.50
C CYS A 132 10.73 2.27 12.98
N GLY A 133 10.79 2.49 14.30
CA GLY A 133 11.12 3.76 14.93
C GLY A 133 9.96 4.71 15.20
N ASN A 134 8.77 4.38 14.74
CA ASN A 134 7.54 5.15 14.99
C ASN A 134 6.29 4.27 14.81
N GLU A 135 5.16 4.76 15.29
CA GLU A 135 3.86 4.15 14.98
C GLU A 135 2.78 5.23 14.83
N GLY A 136 1.88 5.00 13.89
CA GLY A 136 0.77 5.91 13.59
C GLY A 136 -0.32 5.88 14.65
N ALA A 137 -0.78 7.06 15.06
CA ALA A 137 -1.87 7.22 16.03
C ALA A 137 -3.24 7.17 15.32
N THR A 138 -3.63 5.99 14.82
CA THR A 138 -4.86 5.81 14.03
C THR A 138 -6.12 6.15 14.80
N GLU A 139 -6.10 6.06 16.13
CA GLU A 139 -7.18 6.49 17.03
C GLU A 139 -7.46 8.00 16.99
N ARG A 140 -6.55 8.80 16.45
CA ARG A 140 -6.74 10.26 16.35
C ARG A 140 -7.55 10.63 15.11
N ALA A 141 -8.55 11.47 15.29
CA ALA A 141 -9.58 11.78 14.30
C ALA A 141 -9.02 12.15 12.92
N MET A 142 -7.99 12.99 12.86
CA MET A 142 -7.44 13.42 11.56
C MET A 142 -6.58 12.35 10.89
N TYR A 143 -5.91 11.47 11.66
CA TYR A 143 -5.20 10.35 11.05
C TYR A 143 -6.15 9.28 10.56
N ARG A 144 -7.18 8.96 11.35
CA ARG A 144 -8.30 8.10 10.93
C ARG A 144 -8.92 8.60 9.63
N GLN A 145 -9.24 9.89 9.56
CA GLN A 145 -9.80 10.49 8.35
C GLN A 145 -8.85 10.36 7.16
N TYR A 146 -7.55 10.61 7.37
CA TYR A 146 -6.54 10.45 6.34
C TYR A 146 -6.50 9.02 5.80
N VAL A 147 -6.50 8.01 6.67
CA VAL A 147 -6.51 6.60 6.26
C VAL A 147 -7.75 6.29 5.43
N ILE A 148 -8.93 6.67 5.91
CA ILE A 148 -10.20 6.42 5.20
C ILE A 148 -10.22 7.11 3.83
N ASP A 149 -9.79 8.37 3.75
CA ASP A 149 -9.75 9.12 2.50
C ASP A 149 -8.72 8.52 1.53
N SER A 150 -7.59 8.04 2.02
CA SER A 150 -6.59 7.33 1.22
C SER A 150 -7.14 6.04 0.62
N LEU A 151 -7.83 5.22 1.42
CA LEU A 151 -8.49 4.00 0.92
C LEU A 151 -9.52 4.33 -0.17
N LYS A 152 -10.38 5.31 0.07
CA LYS A 152 -11.38 5.78 -0.91
C LYS A 152 -10.72 6.29 -2.18
N TYR A 153 -9.60 7.01 -2.07
CA TYR A 153 -8.83 7.48 -3.21
C TYR A 153 -8.32 6.31 -4.09
N TRP A 154 -7.72 5.30 -3.50
CA TRP A 154 -7.24 4.14 -4.25
C TRP A 154 -8.36 3.35 -4.91
N VAL A 155 -9.52 3.23 -4.26
CA VAL A 155 -10.70 2.61 -4.88
C VAL A 155 -11.24 3.45 -6.03
N ASN A 156 -11.47 4.74 -5.82
CA ASN A 156 -12.14 5.59 -6.80
C ASN A 156 -11.25 5.93 -8.00
N GLU A 157 -9.94 6.16 -7.77
CA GLU A 157 -9.02 6.60 -8.82
C GLU A 157 -8.29 5.44 -9.51
N TYR A 158 -7.99 4.37 -8.80
CA TYR A 158 -7.22 3.24 -9.33
C TYR A 158 -8.04 1.95 -9.45
N HIS A 159 -9.25 1.92 -8.88
CA HIS A 159 -10.14 0.76 -8.92
C HIS A 159 -9.55 -0.50 -8.28
N VAL A 160 -8.80 -0.35 -7.19
CA VAL A 160 -8.37 -1.53 -6.41
C VAL A 160 -9.57 -2.23 -5.78
N ASP A 161 -9.53 -3.56 -5.72
CA ASP A 161 -10.65 -4.40 -5.29
C ASP A 161 -10.56 -4.78 -3.81
N GLY A 162 -9.49 -4.40 -3.14
CA GLY A 162 -9.33 -4.69 -1.72
C GLY A 162 -8.01 -4.21 -1.14
N PHE A 163 -7.92 -4.37 0.19
CA PHE A 163 -6.76 -3.95 0.97
C PHE A 163 -6.35 -5.03 1.97
N ARG A 164 -5.04 -5.27 2.07
CA ARG A 164 -4.42 -6.00 3.17
C ARG A 164 -3.67 -4.99 4.03
N PHE A 165 -3.96 -4.95 5.32
CA PHE A 165 -3.32 -4.02 6.25
C PHE A 165 -2.13 -4.68 6.93
N ASP A 166 -0.95 -4.15 6.66
CA ASP A 166 0.28 -4.50 7.36
C ASP A 166 0.18 -4.13 8.84
N LEU A 167 0.63 -5.02 9.72
CA LEU A 167 0.58 -4.85 11.19
C LEU A 167 -0.76 -4.27 11.67
N MET A 168 -1.87 -4.83 11.20
CA MET A 168 -3.22 -4.34 11.53
C MET A 168 -3.49 -4.31 13.04
N GLY A 169 -2.83 -5.18 13.82
CA GLY A 169 -2.93 -5.19 15.27
C GLY A 169 -2.40 -3.91 15.96
N LEU A 170 -1.71 -3.03 15.27
CA LEU A 170 -1.33 -1.70 15.75
C LEU A 170 -2.36 -0.61 15.45
N MET A 171 -3.34 -0.91 14.61
CA MET A 171 -4.41 0.03 14.28
C MET A 171 -5.58 -0.13 15.24
N ASP A 172 -6.23 0.97 15.61
CA ASP A 172 -7.38 0.90 16.50
C ASP A 172 -8.63 0.32 15.79
N VAL A 173 -9.43 -0.39 16.56
CA VAL A 173 -10.61 -1.12 16.05
C VAL A 173 -11.65 -0.16 15.44
N GLU A 174 -11.82 1.03 16.01
CA GLU A 174 -12.79 2.01 15.50
C GLU A 174 -12.40 2.48 14.10
N THR A 175 -11.12 2.77 13.86
CA THR A 175 -10.62 3.13 12.52
C THR A 175 -10.86 2.01 11.53
N MET A 176 -10.60 0.75 11.90
CA MET A 176 -10.82 -0.39 11.03
C MET A 176 -12.30 -0.58 10.69
N ASN A 177 -13.20 -0.43 11.68
CA ASN A 177 -14.63 -0.51 11.46
C ASN A 177 -15.14 0.63 10.54
N MET A 178 -14.71 1.86 10.80
CA MET A 178 -15.09 3.01 9.97
C MET A 178 -14.54 2.90 8.54
N ALA A 179 -13.32 2.36 8.38
CA ALA A 179 -12.76 2.05 7.06
C ALA A 179 -13.63 1.02 6.32
N ARG A 180 -14.05 -0.06 7.01
CA ARG A 180 -14.95 -1.07 6.43
C ARG A 180 -16.28 -0.45 5.98
N GLU A 181 -16.90 0.34 6.86
CA GLU A 181 -18.16 1.02 6.55
C GLU A 181 -18.02 1.97 5.35
N ALA A 182 -16.93 2.73 5.29
CA ALA A 182 -16.67 3.66 4.18
C ALA A 182 -16.46 2.94 2.84
N LEU A 183 -15.80 1.79 2.84
CA LEU A 183 -15.62 0.95 1.66
C LEU A 183 -16.93 0.28 1.24
N ASP A 184 -17.75 -0.20 2.18
CA ASP A 184 -19.07 -0.78 1.92
C ASP A 184 -20.04 0.21 1.25
N GLN A 185 -19.92 1.49 1.57
CA GLN A 185 -20.69 2.55 0.91
C GLN A 185 -20.32 2.75 -0.56
N ILE A 186 -19.09 2.39 -0.96
CA ILE A 186 -18.67 2.44 -2.36
C ILE A 186 -19.05 1.13 -3.05
N ASP A 187 -18.59 0.00 -2.55
CA ASP A 187 -18.91 -1.33 -3.03
C ASP A 187 -18.67 -2.38 -1.92
N PRO A 188 -19.68 -3.10 -1.45
CA PRO A 188 -19.50 -4.11 -0.39
C PRO A 188 -18.66 -5.32 -0.83
N ARG A 189 -18.31 -5.44 -2.12
CA ARG A 189 -17.41 -6.49 -2.63
C ARG A 189 -15.93 -6.14 -2.41
N ILE A 190 -15.59 -4.90 -2.05
CA ILE A 190 -14.23 -4.52 -1.73
C ILE A 190 -13.76 -5.33 -0.53
N THR A 191 -12.72 -6.11 -0.71
CA THR A 191 -12.20 -6.99 0.33
C THR A 191 -11.28 -6.24 1.29
N MET A 192 -11.27 -6.68 2.55
CA MET A 192 -10.45 -6.07 3.59
C MET A 192 -10.01 -7.13 4.59
N TRP A 193 -8.71 -7.27 4.77
CA TRP A 193 -8.11 -8.12 5.82
C TRP A 193 -6.80 -7.53 6.31
N GLY A 194 -6.16 -8.12 7.29
CA GLY A 194 -4.90 -7.61 7.80
C GLY A 194 -4.07 -8.64 8.52
N GLU A 195 -2.84 -8.27 8.75
CA GLU A 195 -1.89 -9.02 9.54
C GLU A 195 -2.18 -8.80 11.02
N GLY A 196 -2.46 -9.91 11.75
CA GLY A 196 -2.90 -9.85 13.15
C GLY A 196 -1.78 -9.62 14.17
N TRP A 197 -0.62 -9.15 13.77
CA TRP A 197 0.49 -8.88 14.67
C TRP A 197 0.24 -7.61 15.48
N ALA A 198 0.42 -7.71 16.80
CA ALA A 198 0.20 -6.63 17.75
C ALA A 198 1.47 -5.82 18.08
N GLY A 199 2.60 -6.13 17.46
CA GLY A 199 3.88 -5.52 17.80
C GLY A 199 4.23 -5.67 19.29
N GLY A 200 4.77 -4.63 19.90
CA GLY A 200 5.15 -4.61 21.31
C GLY A 200 4.02 -4.45 22.34
N GLY A 201 2.79 -4.51 21.92
CA GLY A 201 1.60 -4.44 22.79
C GLY A 201 0.36 -4.02 22.02
N CYS A 202 -0.66 -4.85 22.04
CA CYS A 202 -2.00 -4.43 21.65
C CYS A 202 -2.52 -3.39 22.63
N HIS A 203 -2.76 -2.20 22.19
CA HIS A 203 -3.24 -1.12 23.07
C HIS A 203 -4.75 -0.87 22.92
N HIS A 204 -5.49 -1.77 22.22
CA HIS A 204 -6.92 -1.49 22.01
C HIS A 204 -7.76 -2.74 21.81
#